data_9a14a74795f82e9b78a0bc7ab7639d12
#
_entry.id   9a14a74795f82e9b78a0bc7ab7639d12
#
_cell.length_a   1.000
_cell.length_b   1.000
_cell.length_c   1.000
_cell.angle_alpha   90.00
_cell.angle_beta   90.00
_cell.angle_gamma   90.00
#
_symmetry.space_group_name_H-M   'P 1'
#
loop_
_entity.id
_entity.type
_entity.pdbx_description
1 polymer ?
#
loop_
_entity_poly.entity_id
_entity_poly.type
_entity_poly.pdbx_seq_one_letter_code
_entity_poly.pdbx_strand_id
1 'polypeptide(L)'
;LLETSIQMISEKGFEYLSLRKVANLCGVSHNAIYRHFESKEQLISCCRKYVTEALTERLEQTIKGMETSKLETLEALCEAYVSFYREHPTYFSALYRNSDRKIIFTLEKVEENYPPFELFRGVVCANIEKRNMTKEEGENYLFRLWSLVHGMISLFIASNVELRGDL
;
A
#
# COMPACT_ATOMS: atom_id res chain seq x y z
N LEU A 1 7.62 -18.16 1.48
CA LEU A 1 8.09 -17.52 2.73
C LEU A 1 7.43 -16.17 2.96
N LEU A 2 7.50 -15.22 2.01
CA LEU A 2 6.93 -13.87 2.20
C LEU A 2 5.41 -13.91 2.41
N GLU A 3 4.66 -14.61 1.55
CA GLU A 3 3.19 -14.76 1.69
C GLU A 3 2.79 -15.38 3.04
N THR A 4 3.50 -16.44 3.47
CA THR A 4 3.27 -17.07 4.78
C THR A 4 3.54 -16.10 5.92
N SER A 5 4.58 -15.26 5.78
CA SER A 5 4.92 -14.24 6.78
C SER A 5 3.86 -13.14 6.83
N ILE A 6 3.37 -12.69 5.69
CA ILE A 6 2.31 -11.69 5.56
C ILE A 6 1.02 -12.21 6.20
N GLN A 7 0.66 -13.45 5.92
CA GLN A 7 -0.50 -14.10 6.54
C GLN A 7 -0.36 -14.15 8.07
N MET A 8 0.81 -14.56 8.57
CA MET A 8 1.07 -14.59 10.02
C MET A 8 0.98 -13.21 10.66
N ILE A 9 1.51 -12.18 10.00
CA ILE A 9 1.43 -10.79 10.48
C ILE A 9 -0.02 -10.34 10.56
N SER A 10 -0.82 -10.63 9.54
CA SER A 10 -2.23 -10.25 9.50
C SER A 10 -3.04 -10.92 10.61
N GLU A 11 -2.87 -12.22 10.81
CA GLU A 11 -3.64 -12.99 11.77
C GLU A 11 -3.21 -12.78 13.23
N LYS A 12 -1.91 -12.73 13.48
CA LYS A 12 -1.34 -12.80 14.83
C LYS A 12 -0.45 -11.63 15.22
N GLY A 13 -0.22 -10.72 14.28
CA GLY A 13 0.63 -9.56 14.47
C GLY A 13 2.13 -9.85 14.37
N PHE A 14 2.90 -8.74 14.32
CA PHE A 14 4.36 -8.80 14.16
C PHE A 14 5.06 -9.54 15.29
N GLU A 15 4.55 -9.44 16.53
CA GLU A 15 5.15 -10.06 17.72
C GLU A 15 5.20 -11.59 17.58
N TYR A 16 4.19 -12.16 16.93
CA TYR A 16 4.12 -13.61 16.74
C TYR A 16 5.07 -14.14 15.66
N LEU A 17 5.49 -13.29 14.71
CA LEU A 17 6.37 -13.67 13.61
C LEU A 17 7.77 -14.07 14.10
N SER A 18 8.28 -15.18 13.61
CA SER A 18 9.69 -15.57 13.74
C SER A 18 10.12 -16.41 12.54
N LEU A 19 11.40 -16.31 12.15
CA LEU A 19 11.97 -17.10 11.04
C LEU A 19 11.71 -18.59 11.23
N ARG A 20 11.88 -19.11 12.44
CA ARG A 20 11.66 -20.51 12.77
C ARG A 20 10.22 -20.96 12.51
N LYS A 21 9.23 -20.13 12.91
CA LYS A 21 7.80 -20.45 12.68
C LYS A 21 7.47 -20.43 11.20
N VAL A 22 8.00 -19.44 10.45
CA VAL A 22 7.81 -19.38 9.00
C VAL A 22 8.43 -20.57 8.30
N ALA A 23 9.66 -20.96 8.66
CA ALA A 23 10.32 -22.15 8.12
C ALA A 23 9.49 -23.42 8.34
N ASN A 24 8.98 -23.62 9.55
CA ASN A 24 8.13 -24.75 9.89
C ASN A 24 6.83 -24.79 9.05
N LEU A 25 6.16 -23.66 8.91
CA LEU A 25 4.91 -23.56 8.13
C LEU A 25 5.14 -23.80 6.63
N CYS A 26 6.31 -23.38 6.13
CA CYS A 26 6.67 -23.59 4.72
C CYS A 26 7.33 -24.95 4.43
N GLY A 27 7.54 -25.78 5.46
CA GLY A 27 8.18 -27.09 5.29
C GLY A 27 9.66 -27.02 4.88
N VAL A 28 10.34 -25.91 5.20
CA VAL A 28 11.78 -25.73 4.90
C VAL A 28 12.61 -25.84 6.17
N SER A 29 13.89 -26.23 6.01
CA SER A 29 14.79 -26.32 7.17
C SER A 29 15.07 -24.93 7.76
N HIS A 30 15.35 -24.89 9.07
CA HIS A 30 15.76 -23.65 9.73
C HIS A 30 17.00 -23.02 9.07
N ASN A 31 17.98 -23.82 8.66
CA ASN A 31 19.15 -23.32 7.99
C ASN A 31 18.82 -22.70 6.62
N ALA A 32 17.80 -23.20 5.93
CA ALA A 32 17.41 -22.66 4.63
C ALA A 32 16.85 -21.23 4.75
N ILE A 33 15.99 -20.97 5.74
CA ILE A 33 15.43 -19.61 5.90
C ILE A 33 16.52 -18.59 6.30
N TYR A 34 17.50 -18.99 7.14
CA TYR A 34 18.60 -18.11 7.54
C TYR A 34 19.60 -17.80 6.42
N ARG A 35 19.56 -18.54 5.28
CA ARG A 35 20.29 -18.15 4.06
C ARG A 35 19.65 -16.97 3.33
N HIS A 36 18.38 -16.72 3.55
CA HIS A 36 17.63 -15.67 2.88
C HIS A 36 17.39 -14.44 3.77
N PHE A 37 17.25 -14.64 5.08
CA PHE A 37 16.93 -13.58 6.02
C PHE A 37 17.79 -13.71 7.27
N GLU A 38 18.58 -12.68 7.54
CA GLU A 38 19.47 -12.63 8.71
C GLU A 38 18.71 -12.40 10.01
N SER A 39 17.57 -11.70 9.93
CA SER A 39 16.75 -11.33 11.09
C SER A 39 15.26 -11.28 10.75
N LYS A 40 14.44 -11.22 11.79
CA LYS A 40 13.00 -10.98 11.68
C LYS A 40 12.69 -9.63 11.05
N GLU A 41 13.45 -8.61 11.38
CA GLU A 41 13.32 -7.25 10.87
C GLU A 41 13.58 -7.22 9.37
N GLN A 42 14.60 -7.95 8.90
CA GLN A 42 14.86 -8.10 7.47
C GLN A 42 13.72 -8.81 6.75
N LEU A 43 13.18 -9.90 7.33
CA LEU A 43 12.01 -10.58 6.77
C LEU A 43 10.80 -9.64 6.67
N ILE A 44 10.52 -8.84 7.72
CA ILE A 44 9.44 -7.84 7.71
C ILE A 44 9.68 -6.79 6.62
N SER A 45 10.92 -6.29 6.50
CA SER A 45 11.29 -5.33 5.46
C SER A 45 11.05 -5.90 4.05
N CYS A 46 11.43 -7.16 3.82
CA CYS A 46 11.18 -7.85 2.55
C CYS A 46 9.69 -8.05 2.28
N CYS A 47 8.88 -8.38 3.30
CA CYS A 47 7.43 -8.45 3.14
C CYS A 47 6.83 -7.09 2.73
N ARG A 48 7.25 -6.01 3.39
CA ARG A 48 6.80 -4.65 3.07
C ARG A 48 7.21 -4.22 1.66
N LYS A 49 8.45 -4.54 1.27
CA LYS A 49 8.95 -4.27 -0.08
C LYS A 49 8.12 -5.01 -1.12
N TYR A 50 7.92 -6.31 -0.93
CA TYR A 50 7.14 -7.17 -1.81
C TYR A 50 5.72 -6.62 -2.04
N VAL A 51 5.00 -6.27 -0.97
CA VAL A 51 3.65 -5.72 -1.09
C VAL A 51 3.66 -4.34 -1.75
N THR A 52 4.66 -3.49 -1.43
CA THR A 52 4.80 -2.17 -2.04
C THR A 52 5.04 -2.27 -3.55
N GLU A 53 5.91 -3.17 -3.97
CA GLU A 53 6.21 -3.41 -5.39
C GLU A 53 4.98 -3.93 -6.13
N ALA A 54 4.27 -4.92 -5.58
CA ALA A 54 3.05 -5.46 -6.16
C ALA A 54 1.95 -4.39 -6.31
N LEU A 55 1.74 -3.55 -5.30
CA LEU A 55 0.79 -2.43 -5.37
C LEU A 55 1.22 -1.41 -6.42
N THR A 56 2.50 -1.01 -6.41
CA THR A 56 3.03 -0.02 -7.36
C THR A 56 2.82 -0.50 -8.79
N GLU A 57 3.20 -1.74 -9.07
CA GLU A 57 3.03 -2.35 -10.39
C GLU A 57 1.56 -2.37 -10.83
N ARG A 58 0.63 -2.75 -9.92
CA ARG A 58 -0.81 -2.74 -10.20
C ARG A 58 -1.30 -1.34 -10.59
N LEU A 59 -0.89 -0.31 -9.83
CA LEU A 59 -1.27 1.07 -10.08
C LEU A 59 -0.70 1.59 -11.39
N GLU A 60 0.58 1.35 -11.67
CA GLU A 60 1.24 1.74 -12.92
C GLU A 60 0.57 1.09 -14.14
N GLN A 61 0.27 -0.20 -14.06
CA GLN A 61 -0.42 -0.91 -15.15
C GLN A 61 -1.82 -0.36 -15.39
N THR A 62 -2.54 0.00 -14.33
CA THR A 62 -3.89 0.55 -14.43
C THR A 62 -3.91 1.87 -15.19
N ILE A 63 -2.97 2.78 -14.92
CA ILE A 63 -2.95 4.11 -15.57
C ILE A 63 -2.09 4.17 -16.84
N LYS A 64 -1.53 3.04 -17.26
CA LYS A 64 -0.66 2.96 -18.42
C LYS A 64 -1.38 3.40 -19.71
N GLY A 65 -0.85 4.45 -20.34
CA GLY A 65 -1.44 5.02 -21.54
C GLY A 65 -2.61 5.96 -21.30
N MET A 66 -3.01 6.17 -20.04
CA MET A 66 -4.02 7.17 -19.69
C MET A 66 -3.40 8.56 -19.55
N GLU A 67 -4.19 9.59 -19.84
CA GLU A 67 -3.77 10.98 -19.64
C GLU A 67 -3.90 11.36 -18.17
N THR A 68 -2.77 11.63 -17.49
CA THR A 68 -2.73 11.86 -16.04
C THR A 68 -3.56 13.05 -15.55
N SER A 69 -3.81 14.02 -16.43
CA SER A 69 -4.60 15.22 -16.12
C SER A 69 -6.12 15.01 -16.20
N LYS A 70 -6.58 13.82 -16.55
CA LYS A 70 -8.01 13.49 -16.60
C LYS A 70 -8.50 12.92 -15.27
N LEU A 71 -9.76 13.24 -14.95
CA LEU A 71 -10.41 12.75 -13.74
C LEU A 71 -10.55 11.22 -13.77
N GLU A 72 -10.83 10.65 -14.92
CA GLU A 72 -10.96 9.21 -15.14
C GLU A 72 -9.67 8.44 -14.75
N THR A 73 -8.49 9.05 -14.94
CA THR A 73 -7.22 8.46 -14.51
C THR A 73 -7.10 8.43 -12.99
N LEU A 74 -7.57 9.49 -12.33
CA LEU A 74 -7.59 9.56 -10.88
C LEU A 74 -8.58 8.56 -10.28
N GLU A 75 -9.76 8.44 -10.86
CA GLU A 75 -10.79 7.47 -10.47
C GLU A 75 -10.26 6.03 -10.62
N ALA A 76 -9.69 5.70 -11.80
CA ALA A 76 -9.08 4.38 -12.04
C ALA A 76 -7.97 4.05 -11.04
N LEU A 77 -7.14 5.06 -10.68
CA LEU A 77 -6.08 4.89 -9.68
C LEU A 77 -6.65 4.60 -8.28
N CYS A 78 -7.69 5.33 -7.87
CA CYS A 78 -8.37 5.11 -6.60
C CYS A 78 -9.02 3.72 -6.55
N GLU A 79 -9.72 3.32 -7.61
CA GLU A 79 -10.36 2.02 -7.72
C GLU A 79 -9.33 0.88 -7.67
N ALA A 80 -8.22 1.01 -8.42
CA ALA A 80 -7.16 0.01 -8.40
C ALA A 80 -6.53 -0.14 -7.01
N TYR A 81 -6.33 0.96 -6.29
CA TYR A 81 -5.82 0.94 -4.92
C TYR A 81 -6.77 0.21 -3.96
N VAL A 82 -8.06 0.50 -4.02
CA VAL A 82 -9.08 -0.16 -3.18
C VAL A 82 -9.22 -1.64 -3.55
N SER A 83 -9.32 -1.95 -4.85
CA SER A 83 -9.45 -3.33 -5.35
C SER A 83 -8.27 -4.20 -4.94
N PHE A 84 -7.04 -3.67 -5.03
CA PHE A 84 -5.84 -4.41 -4.63
C PHE A 84 -5.91 -4.92 -3.19
N TYR A 85 -6.34 -4.09 -2.25
CA TYR A 85 -6.45 -4.52 -0.85
C TYR A 85 -7.71 -5.34 -0.56
N ARG A 86 -8.76 -5.22 -1.37
CA ARG A 86 -9.91 -6.14 -1.31
C ARG A 86 -9.53 -7.55 -1.79
N GLU A 87 -8.70 -7.65 -2.82
CA GLU A 87 -8.15 -8.91 -3.33
C GLU A 87 -7.11 -9.50 -2.38
N HIS A 88 -6.35 -8.65 -1.67
CA HIS A 88 -5.25 -9.03 -0.77
C HIS A 88 -5.39 -8.39 0.62
N PRO A 89 -6.42 -8.74 1.41
CA PRO A 89 -6.70 -8.04 2.68
C PRO A 89 -5.57 -8.14 3.71
N THR A 90 -4.76 -9.20 3.66
CA THR A 90 -3.63 -9.40 4.56
C THR A 90 -2.46 -8.44 4.30
N TYR A 91 -2.36 -7.90 3.09
CA TYR A 91 -1.26 -7.01 2.66
C TYR A 91 -1.32 -5.65 3.37
N PHE A 92 -2.52 -5.14 3.63
CA PHE A 92 -2.70 -3.90 4.35
C PHE A 92 -2.08 -3.94 5.76
N SER A 93 -2.33 -5.03 6.49
CA SER A 93 -1.76 -5.22 7.82
C SER A 93 -0.24 -5.29 7.81
N ALA A 94 0.35 -5.93 6.79
CA ALA A 94 1.80 -6.04 6.64
C ALA A 94 2.48 -4.69 6.38
N LEU A 95 1.78 -3.77 5.69
CA LEU A 95 2.32 -2.45 5.37
C LEU A 95 2.11 -1.42 6.49
N TYR A 96 0.93 -1.37 7.08
CA TYR A 96 0.51 -0.20 7.88
C TYR A 96 0.46 -0.47 9.37
N ARG A 97 0.33 -1.73 9.79
CA ARG A 97 0.35 -2.05 11.22
C ARG A 97 1.76 -1.90 11.78
N ASN A 98 1.91 -1.07 12.82
CA ASN A 98 3.21 -0.78 13.46
C ASN A 98 4.31 -0.37 12.45
N SER A 99 3.95 0.48 11.49
CA SER A 99 4.87 0.99 10.48
C SER A 99 5.49 2.30 10.96
N ASP A 100 6.79 2.40 10.85
CA ASP A 100 7.59 3.61 11.00
C ASP A 100 7.70 4.42 9.69
N ARG A 101 6.99 3.97 8.65
CA ARG A 101 6.99 4.60 7.34
C ARG A 101 6.44 6.02 7.42
N LYS A 102 7.23 6.96 6.92
CA LYS A 102 6.80 8.35 6.71
C LYS A 102 6.28 8.49 5.28
N ILE A 103 5.15 9.17 5.14
CA ILE A 103 4.65 9.68 3.86
C ILE A 103 4.70 11.20 3.97
N ILE A 104 5.44 11.83 3.06
CA ILE A 104 5.57 13.29 3.02
C ILE A 104 4.49 13.83 2.10
N PHE A 105 3.51 14.51 2.68
CA PHE A 105 2.41 15.15 1.95
C PHE A 105 2.85 16.52 1.43
N THR A 106 3.22 16.55 0.16
CA THR A 106 3.57 17.76 -0.56
C THR A 106 3.26 17.55 -2.05
N LEU A 107 3.05 18.63 -2.79
CA LEU A 107 2.94 18.59 -4.26
C LEU A 107 4.30 18.42 -4.93
N GLU A 108 5.38 18.68 -4.22
CA GLU A 108 6.75 18.51 -4.73
C GLU A 108 7.11 17.02 -4.77
N LYS A 109 7.86 16.61 -5.80
CA LYS A 109 8.37 15.24 -5.88
C LYS A 109 9.42 15.01 -4.80
N VAL A 110 9.26 13.91 -4.06
CA VAL A 110 10.22 13.47 -3.04
C VAL A 110 10.76 12.10 -3.44
N GLU A 111 12.07 11.99 -3.68
CA GLU A 111 12.68 10.78 -4.25
C GLU A 111 12.53 9.53 -3.37
N GLU A 112 12.60 9.69 -2.05
CA GLU A 112 12.51 8.59 -1.08
C GLU A 112 11.10 8.41 -0.48
N ASN A 113 10.08 9.01 -1.09
CA ASN A 113 8.71 8.86 -0.62
C ASN A 113 8.13 7.49 -0.99
N TYR A 114 6.96 7.18 -0.43
CA TYR A 114 6.25 5.93 -0.69
C TYR A 114 5.80 5.84 -2.16
N PRO A 115 6.30 4.87 -2.97
CA PRO A 115 6.06 4.84 -4.39
C PRO A 115 4.59 4.88 -4.82
N PRO A 116 3.65 4.13 -4.22
CA PRO A 116 2.24 4.26 -4.53
C PRO A 116 1.68 5.65 -4.28
N PHE A 117 2.13 6.33 -3.21
CA PHE A 117 1.74 7.71 -2.93
C PHE A 117 2.26 8.68 -3.99
N GLU A 118 3.49 8.48 -4.49
CA GLU A 118 4.07 9.32 -5.55
C GLU A 118 3.29 9.21 -6.87
N LEU A 119 2.72 8.04 -7.19
CA LEU A 119 1.81 7.90 -8.33
C LEU A 119 0.53 8.74 -8.12
N PHE A 120 -0.09 8.66 -6.94
CA PHE A 120 -1.25 9.50 -6.61
C PHE A 120 -0.91 10.98 -6.69
N ARG A 121 0.22 11.38 -6.09
CA ARG A 121 0.70 12.77 -6.14
C ARG A 121 0.84 13.25 -7.58
N GLY A 122 1.49 12.46 -8.45
CA GLY A 122 1.69 12.81 -9.86
C GLY A 122 0.38 13.04 -10.61
N VAL A 123 -0.60 12.14 -10.45
CA VAL A 123 -1.93 12.27 -11.08
C VAL A 123 -2.71 13.45 -10.49
N VAL A 124 -2.66 13.66 -9.17
CA VAL A 124 -3.30 14.80 -8.51
C VAL A 124 -2.69 16.11 -8.97
N CYS A 125 -1.36 16.24 -9.03
CA CYS A 125 -0.69 17.45 -9.53
C CYS A 125 -1.15 17.82 -10.95
N ALA A 126 -1.19 16.84 -11.86
CA ALA A 126 -1.65 17.09 -13.23
C ALA A 126 -3.14 17.52 -13.30
N ASN A 127 -3.97 17.08 -12.35
CA ASN A 127 -5.38 17.49 -12.27
C ASN A 127 -5.55 18.89 -11.68
N ILE A 128 -4.79 19.26 -10.64
CA ILE A 128 -4.91 20.58 -10.00
C ILE A 128 -4.33 21.71 -10.87
N GLU A 129 -3.30 21.45 -11.67
CA GLU A 129 -2.76 22.42 -12.65
C GLU A 129 -3.86 22.92 -13.60
N LYS A 130 -4.71 22.02 -14.10
CA LYS A 130 -5.86 22.38 -14.94
C LYS A 130 -6.93 23.22 -14.21
N ARG A 131 -6.98 23.17 -12.88
CA ARG A 131 -8.01 23.82 -12.06
C ARG A 131 -7.54 25.15 -11.46
N ASN A 132 -6.31 25.57 -11.72
CA ASN A 132 -5.68 26.78 -11.16
C ASN A 132 -5.79 26.86 -9.61
N MET A 133 -5.64 25.73 -8.93
CA MET A 133 -5.65 25.67 -7.46
C MET A 133 -4.37 26.24 -6.90
N THR A 134 -4.46 26.92 -5.76
CA THR A 134 -3.27 27.34 -5.01
C THR A 134 -2.51 26.12 -4.47
N LYS A 135 -1.25 26.30 -4.06
CA LYS A 135 -0.45 25.21 -3.46
C LYS A 135 -1.15 24.60 -2.25
N GLU A 136 -1.68 25.43 -1.35
CA GLU A 136 -2.37 24.99 -0.15
C GLU A 136 -3.65 24.19 -0.46
N GLU A 137 -4.45 24.66 -1.41
CA GLU A 137 -5.64 23.93 -1.88
C GLU A 137 -5.27 22.57 -2.48
N GLY A 138 -4.20 22.52 -3.27
CA GLY A 138 -3.71 21.29 -3.89
C GLY A 138 -3.17 20.28 -2.86
N GLU A 139 -2.41 20.74 -1.88
CA GLU A 139 -1.92 19.88 -0.77
C GLU A 139 -3.08 19.34 0.08
N ASN A 140 -4.08 20.18 0.39
CA ASN A 140 -5.30 19.77 1.06
C ASN A 140 -6.12 18.77 0.24
N TYR A 141 -6.19 18.96 -1.08
CA TYR A 141 -6.89 18.04 -1.97
C TYR A 141 -6.20 16.66 -1.99
N LEU A 142 -4.89 16.63 -2.16
CA LEU A 142 -4.08 15.40 -2.11
C LEU A 142 -4.25 14.66 -0.78
N PHE A 143 -4.17 15.39 0.34
CA PHE A 143 -4.35 14.80 1.68
C PHE A 143 -5.72 14.20 1.87
N ARG A 144 -6.79 14.90 1.48
CA ARG A 144 -8.17 14.42 1.60
C ARG A 144 -8.41 13.19 0.75
N LEU A 145 -7.91 13.18 -0.50
CA LEU A 145 -8.06 12.06 -1.40
C LEU A 145 -7.36 10.81 -0.87
N TRP A 146 -6.10 10.96 -0.48
CA TRP A 146 -5.34 9.85 0.11
C TRP A 146 -5.99 9.33 1.38
N SER A 147 -6.44 10.22 2.27
CA SER A 147 -7.14 9.85 3.50
C SER A 147 -8.43 9.12 3.23
N LEU A 148 -9.19 9.52 2.20
CA LEU A 148 -10.45 8.88 1.82
C LEU A 148 -10.22 7.44 1.38
N VAL A 149 -9.35 7.20 0.38
CA VAL A 149 -9.12 5.84 -0.14
C VAL A 149 -8.48 4.94 0.91
N HIS A 150 -7.58 5.49 1.72
CA HIS A 150 -6.95 4.75 2.82
C HIS A 150 -7.92 4.43 3.94
N GLY A 151 -8.78 5.38 4.31
CA GLY A 151 -9.84 5.20 5.30
C GLY A 151 -10.86 4.15 4.88
N MET A 152 -11.28 4.15 3.61
CA MET A 152 -12.16 3.11 3.05
C MET A 152 -11.57 1.71 3.26
N ILE A 153 -10.31 1.51 2.89
CA ILE A 153 -9.65 0.20 3.06
C ILE A 153 -9.53 -0.17 4.53
N SER A 154 -9.16 0.78 5.39
CA SER A 154 -9.07 0.55 6.83
C SER A 154 -10.40 0.07 7.40
N LEU A 155 -11.51 0.66 6.96
CA LEU A 155 -12.87 0.26 7.36
C LEU A 155 -13.22 -1.15 6.84
N PHE A 156 -12.89 -1.49 5.60
CA PHE A 156 -13.14 -2.83 5.04
C PHE A 156 -12.35 -3.93 5.74
N ILE A 157 -11.09 -3.66 6.11
CA ILE A 157 -10.18 -4.66 6.69
C ILE A 157 -10.35 -4.76 8.21
N ALA A 158 -10.53 -3.62 8.89
CA ALA A 158 -10.53 -3.58 10.37
C ALA A 158 -11.85 -4.02 10.97
N SER A 159 -12.95 -4.16 10.21
CA SER A 159 -14.24 -4.41 10.82
C SER A 159 -15.30 -4.94 9.87
N ASN A 160 -16.19 -5.28 10.38
CA ASN A 160 -17.61 -5.54 10.28
C ASN A 160 -18.41 -4.40 9.62
N VAL A 161 -17.81 -3.62 8.73
CA VAL A 161 -18.59 -2.64 7.93
C VAL A 161 -19.16 -3.37 6.74
N GLU A 162 -20.44 -3.61 6.77
CA GLU A 162 -21.23 -4.15 5.67
C GLU A 162 -21.80 -2.98 4.87
N LEU A 163 -21.33 -2.84 3.64
CA LEU A 163 -21.92 -1.85 2.73
C LEU A 163 -23.16 -2.46 2.08
N ARG A 164 -24.32 -1.85 2.33
CA ARG A 164 -25.57 -2.20 1.66
C ARG A 164 -25.72 -1.32 0.43
N GLY A 165 -25.18 -1.76 -0.70
CA GLY A 165 -25.25 -1.10 -1.99
C GLY A 165 -24.03 -1.42 -2.87
N ASP A 166 -24.20 -1.27 -4.17
CA ASP A 166 -23.11 -1.34 -5.12
C ASP A 166 -22.32 -0.03 -5.05
N LEU A 167 -21.01 -0.12 -4.74
CA LEU A 167 -20.05 0.98 -4.85
C LEU A 167 -19.37 0.93 -6.19
#